data_45a878766d8e958238c64e7ab0d6bbd4
#
_entry.id   45a878766d8e958238c64e7ab0d6bbd4
#
_cell.length_a   1.000
_cell.length_b   1.000
_cell.length_c   1.000
_cell.angle_alpha   90.00
_cell.angle_beta   90.00
_cell.angle_gamma   90.00
#
_symmetry.space_group_name_H-M   'P 1'
#
loop_
_entity.id
_entity.type
_entity.pdbx_description
1 polymer ?
#
loop_
_entity_poly.entity_id
_entity_poly.type
_entity_poly.pdbx_seq_one_letter_code
_entity_poly.pdbx_strand_id
1 'polypeptide(L)'
;MDRTVVIGAGPAGLTAAHELTELGRDVLVLEKDDLVGGIARTVVYRGYRFDIGGHRFFTKADSVQRLWEDVMGDDFLVRPRLSRIHYRDHFFHYPLKPVEALIGLGPVESLRILVSYVRARAFPIQDERTFEEWVVNRFGRRLFEIFFETYTEKVWGRPCSEIGADWAAQRIKNLDLVTAVRNALLGGRGDGEVVTTLIDRFHYPRLGPGMLWEKWAARLAERGVTIRMESEVTRLVHRDGRVVEVETRGPDGAVELVEGEHFISTMPVRELVAALDPPPPPAVVAAADRLQYRDFLTVVLIVDEPELFPDNWIYIHSPDVRVGRIQNFKNWSPEMVPDPSRTSLGLEYFVHEGDDLWSMTDDELIDLGTRETRRLGLVEADRVRDGTVVRVRKAYPVYDEGYQESLATIRSWLAGVGNLQLVGRNGQHRYNNQDHSMLTGILAARNVAGERHDVWAVNVDDEYHEAGGDSGDRLTPAAARDRSLEQILADAFARYDPIALGGAVGIVGGVGLFLTTALALLREPGDPGLVLSLIGQYLIGYEVSWIGAGVGLIGAGAGGFAFGAVLAGAINLLIGWHEGLLRRQIEERVLDPLEATPE
;
A
#
# COMPACT_ATOMS: atom_id res chain seq x y z
N MET A 1 -10.66 -40.21 11.09
CA MET A 1 -10.67 -39.04 12.03
C MET A 1 -10.95 -37.81 11.20
N ASP A 2 -11.99 -37.06 11.51
CA ASP A 2 -12.38 -35.83 10.76
C ASP A 2 -11.52 -34.63 11.25
N ARG A 3 -10.19 -34.81 11.22
CA ARG A 3 -9.22 -33.80 11.70
C ARG A 3 -8.80 -32.87 10.59
N THR A 4 -8.85 -31.57 10.85
CA THR A 4 -8.23 -30.55 10.00
C THR A 4 -6.89 -30.13 10.57
N VAL A 5 -5.84 -30.23 9.75
CA VAL A 5 -4.49 -29.77 10.11
C VAL A 5 -4.28 -28.37 9.52
N VAL A 6 -4.01 -27.40 10.39
CA VAL A 6 -3.69 -26.03 10.03
C VAL A 6 -2.18 -25.83 10.16
N ILE A 7 -1.50 -25.44 9.08
CA ILE A 7 -0.06 -25.22 9.03
C ILE A 7 0.23 -23.73 9.15
N GLY A 8 0.81 -23.34 10.29
CA GLY A 8 1.14 -21.98 10.68
C GLY A 8 0.14 -21.35 11.64
N ALA A 9 0.65 -20.74 12.72
CA ALA A 9 -0.12 -20.03 13.75
C ALA A 9 -0.04 -18.50 13.61
N GLY A 10 0.00 -18.01 12.37
CA GLY A 10 -0.19 -16.59 12.05
C GLY A 10 -1.67 -16.21 11.99
N PRO A 11 -1.99 -14.94 11.62
CA PRO A 11 -3.37 -14.44 11.55
C PRO A 11 -4.33 -15.35 10.78
N ALA A 12 -3.94 -15.84 9.61
CA ALA A 12 -4.78 -16.72 8.79
C ALA A 12 -5.03 -18.07 9.44
N GLY A 13 -3.97 -18.71 9.97
CA GLY A 13 -4.08 -20.04 10.56
C GLY A 13 -4.87 -20.05 11.87
N LEU A 14 -4.60 -19.11 12.79
CA LEU A 14 -5.35 -19.02 14.05
C LEU A 14 -6.82 -18.68 13.81
N THR A 15 -7.11 -17.84 12.82
CA THR A 15 -8.52 -17.53 12.47
C THR A 15 -9.22 -18.72 11.81
N ALA A 16 -8.50 -19.47 10.95
CA ALA A 16 -9.04 -20.72 10.40
C ALA A 16 -9.34 -21.75 11.51
N ALA A 17 -8.42 -21.90 12.48
CA ALA A 17 -8.62 -22.78 13.61
C ALA A 17 -9.83 -22.36 14.47
N HIS A 18 -10.02 -21.04 14.68
CA HIS A 18 -11.17 -20.50 15.37
C HIS A 18 -12.49 -20.86 14.65
N GLU A 19 -12.60 -20.53 13.37
CA GLU A 19 -13.81 -20.79 12.58
C GLU A 19 -14.13 -22.30 12.52
N LEU A 20 -13.12 -23.15 12.35
CA LEU A 20 -13.29 -24.61 12.38
C LEU A 20 -13.81 -25.09 13.73
N THR A 21 -13.33 -24.52 14.84
CA THR A 21 -13.79 -24.84 16.19
C THR A 21 -15.24 -24.44 16.41
N GLU A 22 -15.65 -23.24 15.92
CA GLU A 22 -17.07 -22.81 15.94
C GLU A 22 -17.97 -23.77 15.12
N LEU A 23 -17.42 -24.34 14.03
CA LEU A 23 -18.09 -25.34 13.19
C LEU A 23 -18.02 -26.77 13.76
N GLY A 24 -17.48 -26.96 14.97
CA GLY A 24 -17.40 -28.25 15.66
C GLY A 24 -16.41 -29.25 15.07
N ARG A 25 -15.38 -28.80 14.37
CA ARG A 25 -14.34 -29.65 13.75
C ARG A 25 -13.18 -29.91 14.71
N ASP A 26 -12.56 -31.08 14.62
CA ASP A 26 -11.28 -31.38 15.28
C ASP A 26 -10.13 -30.68 14.57
N VAL A 27 -9.36 -29.86 15.29
CA VAL A 27 -8.32 -28.99 14.74
C VAL A 27 -7.00 -29.22 15.44
N LEU A 28 -5.96 -29.36 14.62
CA LEU A 28 -4.56 -29.34 15.05
C LEU A 28 -3.82 -28.21 14.32
N VAL A 29 -3.20 -27.32 15.06
CA VAL A 29 -2.34 -26.26 14.50
C VAL A 29 -0.87 -26.64 14.68
N LEU A 30 -0.08 -26.52 13.61
CA LEU A 30 1.37 -26.78 13.60
C LEU A 30 2.09 -25.46 13.29
N GLU A 31 2.94 -24.99 14.22
CA GLU A 31 3.73 -23.76 14.07
C GLU A 31 5.23 -24.10 14.19
N LYS A 32 6.03 -23.58 13.26
CA LYS A 32 7.47 -23.84 13.24
C LYS A 32 8.26 -23.04 14.27
N ASP A 33 7.77 -21.84 14.60
CA ASP A 33 8.42 -20.94 15.56
C ASP A 33 7.96 -21.23 17.00
N ASP A 34 8.60 -20.60 17.98
CA ASP A 34 8.26 -20.64 19.40
C ASP A 34 7.20 -19.61 19.80
N LEU A 35 6.79 -18.73 18.88
CA LEU A 35 5.80 -17.68 19.09
C LEU A 35 4.71 -17.73 18.00
N VAL A 36 3.47 -17.48 18.43
CA VAL A 36 2.32 -17.30 17.52
C VAL A 36 2.30 -15.90 16.90
N GLY A 37 1.43 -15.70 15.89
CA GLY A 37 1.21 -14.41 15.25
C GLY A 37 1.99 -14.22 13.94
N GLY A 38 2.93 -15.12 13.61
CA GLY A 38 3.73 -15.03 12.38
C GLY A 38 4.45 -13.68 12.29
N ILE A 39 4.32 -12.97 11.16
CA ILE A 39 4.92 -11.63 11.01
C ILE A 39 4.18 -10.52 11.78
N ALA A 40 2.97 -10.79 12.30
CA ALA A 40 2.20 -9.87 13.14
C ALA A 40 2.46 -10.08 14.65
N ARG A 41 3.49 -10.82 15.01
CA ARG A 41 3.91 -10.99 16.40
C ARG A 41 4.59 -9.75 16.96
N THR A 42 4.62 -9.62 18.27
CA THR A 42 5.40 -8.60 19.00
C THR A 42 6.61 -9.28 19.63
N VAL A 43 7.79 -8.74 19.39
CA VAL A 43 9.04 -9.22 19.98
C VAL A 43 9.29 -8.49 21.30
N VAL A 44 9.87 -9.20 22.27
CA VAL A 44 10.21 -8.64 23.59
C VAL A 44 11.72 -8.73 23.82
N TYR A 45 12.34 -7.59 24.10
CA TYR A 45 13.74 -7.50 24.47
C TYR A 45 13.91 -6.67 25.74
N ARG A 46 14.37 -7.25 26.83
CA ARG A 46 14.56 -6.58 28.14
C ARG A 46 13.33 -5.78 28.61
N GLY A 47 12.13 -6.29 28.32
CA GLY A 47 10.86 -5.64 28.64
C GLY A 47 10.36 -4.61 27.60
N TYR A 48 11.21 -4.16 26.68
CA TYR A 48 10.79 -3.38 25.53
C TYR A 48 10.07 -4.27 24.54
N ARG A 49 8.95 -3.76 24.01
CA ARG A 49 8.12 -4.47 23.04
C ARG A 49 8.17 -3.73 21.70
N PHE A 50 8.22 -4.47 20.61
CA PHE A 50 8.26 -3.89 19.28
C PHE A 50 7.72 -4.84 18.22
N ASP A 51 7.15 -4.25 17.19
CA ASP A 51 6.57 -4.97 16.09
C ASP A 51 7.60 -5.25 15.00
N ILE A 52 7.35 -6.30 14.26
CA ILE A 52 8.10 -6.59 13.03
C ILE A 52 7.43 -5.85 11.88
N GLY A 53 7.70 -4.53 11.76
CA GLY A 53 7.00 -3.64 10.85
C GLY A 53 5.77 -2.97 11.48
N GLY A 54 5.14 -2.03 10.79
CA GLY A 54 3.96 -1.31 11.30
C GLY A 54 2.67 -2.11 11.11
N HIS A 55 2.08 -2.59 12.19
CA HIS A 55 0.85 -3.39 12.18
C HIS A 55 -0.33 -2.64 12.83
N ARG A 56 -0.85 -1.63 12.14
CA ARG A 56 -2.10 -1.00 12.56
C ARG A 56 -3.30 -1.91 12.27
N PHE A 57 -4.32 -1.82 13.11
CA PHE A 57 -5.57 -2.54 12.95
C PHE A 57 -6.60 -1.65 12.28
N PHE A 58 -6.93 -1.99 11.07
CA PHE A 58 -7.98 -1.38 10.26
C PHE A 58 -8.56 -2.45 9.35
N THR A 59 -9.87 -2.50 9.24
CA THR A 59 -10.57 -3.39 8.32
C THR A 59 -11.87 -2.75 7.85
N LYS A 60 -12.35 -3.17 6.68
CA LYS A 60 -13.69 -2.88 6.16
C LYS A 60 -14.68 -4.01 6.42
N ALA A 61 -14.19 -5.12 6.96
CA ALA A 61 -15.01 -6.28 7.27
C ALA A 61 -15.48 -6.20 8.73
N ASP A 62 -16.77 -5.91 8.94
CA ASP A 62 -17.37 -5.82 10.28
C ASP A 62 -17.21 -7.11 11.08
N SER A 63 -17.21 -8.28 10.42
CA SER A 63 -16.94 -9.57 11.05
C SER A 63 -15.55 -9.63 11.68
N VAL A 64 -14.53 -9.16 10.96
CA VAL A 64 -13.14 -9.11 11.46
C VAL A 64 -13.01 -8.09 12.59
N GLN A 65 -13.64 -6.91 12.46
CA GLN A 65 -13.63 -5.87 13.50
C GLN A 65 -14.23 -6.42 14.80
N ARG A 66 -15.40 -7.07 14.74
CA ARG A 66 -16.03 -7.69 15.92
C ARG A 66 -15.16 -8.75 16.58
N LEU A 67 -14.47 -9.58 15.78
CA LEU A 67 -13.54 -10.58 16.31
C LEU A 67 -12.35 -9.93 17.05
N TRP A 68 -11.78 -8.85 16.52
CA TRP A 68 -10.72 -8.11 17.19
C TRP A 68 -11.21 -7.52 18.52
N GLU A 69 -12.35 -6.86 18.51
CA GLU A 69 -12.95 -6.24 19.70
C GLU A 69 -13.30 -7.28 20.78
N ASP A 70 -13.85 -8.43 20.40
CA ASP A 70 -14.17 -9.51 21.32
C ASP A 70 -12.92 -10.08 22.01
N VAL A 71 -11.83 -10.27 21.27
CA VAL A 71 -10.59 -10.80 21.84
C VAL A 71 -9.88 -9.78 22.70
N MET A 72 -9.85 -8.52 22.28
CA MET A 72 -9.02 -7.49 22.91
C MET A 72 -9.72 -6.74 24.04
N GLY A 73 -11.03 -6.49 23.94
CA GLY A 73 -11.75 -5.69 24.91
C GLY A 73 -11.07 -4.34 25.18
N ASP A 74 -10.88 -3.97 26.44
CA ASP A 74 -10.27 -2.70 26.87
C ASP A 74 -8.78 -2.54 26.50
N ASP A 75 -8.13 -3.62 26.08
CA ASP A 75 -6.75 -3.58 25.62
C ASP A 75 -6.62 -3.17 24.14
N PHE A 76 -7.75 -2.89 23.45
CA PHE A 76 -7.76 -2.43 22.08
C PHE A 76 -7.84 -0.90 22.03
N LEU A 77 -6.67 -0.26 22.06
CA LEU A 77 -6.55 1.19 22.16
C LEU A 77 -6.89 1.87 20.83
N VAL A 78 -7.57 3.02 20.88
CA VAL A 78 -7.72 3.91 19.74
C VAL A 78 -6.55 4.90 19.74
N ARG A 79 -5.75 4.89 18.68
CA ARG A 79 -4.55 5.75 18.57
C ARG A 79 -4.69 6.76 17.44
N PRO A 80 -4.28 8.02 17.67
CA PRO A 80 -4.18 8.99 16.59
C PRO A 80 -3.07 8.56 15.63
N ARG A 81 -3.33 8.70 14.32
CA ARG A 81 -2.35 8.43 13.29
C ARG A 81 -1.59 9.71 12.96
N LEU A 82 -0.28 9.68 13.15
CA LEU A 82 0.62 10.67 12.62
C LEU A 82 1.77 9.96 11.90
N SER A 83 1.92 10.24 10.63
CA SER A 83 3.06 9.77 9.84
C SER A 83 3.51 10.86 8.87
N ARG A 84 4.81 11.00 8.71
CA ARG A 84 5.41 12.00 7.82
C ARG A 84 6.48 11.36 6.94
N ILE A 85 6.83 12.06 5.88
CA ILE A 85 7.96 11.76 5.01
C ILE A 85 9.12 12.66 5.43
N HIS A 86 10.29 12.09 5.67
CA HIS A 86 11.53 12.82 5.87
C HIS A 86 12.33 12.85 4.56
N TYR A 87 12.63 14.05 4.06
CA TYR A 87 13.43 14.29 2.88
C TYR A 87 14.22 15.60 3.03
N ARG A 88 15.57 15.56 2.89
CA ARG A 88 16.48 16.70 2.98
C ARG A 88 16.22 17.60 4.21
N ASP A 89 16.24 17.01 5.39
CA ASP A 89 16.01 17.67 6.70
C ASP A 89 14.63 18.33 6.87
N HIS A 90 13.66 17.99 6.01
CA HIS A 90 12.29 18.47 6.07
C HIS A 90 11.31 17.32 6.28
N PHE A 91 10.24 17.61 7.02
CA PHE A 91 9.13 16.69 7.24
C PHE A 91 7.93 17.12 6.41
N PHE A 92 7.37 16.20 5.63
CA PHE A 92 6.16 16.39 4.83
C PHE A 92 5.07 15.47 5.35
N HIS A 93 3.84 15.94 5.43
CA HIS A 93 2.72 15.10 5.83
C HIS A 93 2.52 13.93 4.86
N TYR A 94 2.10 12.79 5.40
CA TYR A 94 1.64 11.66 4.61
C TYR A 94 0.16 11.34 4.91
N PRO A 95 -0.77 11.43 3.94
CA PRO A 95 -0.55 11.70 2.51
C PRO A 95 0.06 13.07 2.24
N LEU A 96 0.80 13.15 1.13
CA LEU A 96 1.47 14.39 0.74
C LEU A 96 0.46 15.50 0.51
N LYS A 97 0.62 16.62 1.21
CA LYS A 97 -0.17 17.83 0.99
C LYS A 97 0.53 18.69 -0.06
N PRO A 98 -0.04 18.89 -1.27
CA PRO A 98 0.69 19.49 -2.39
C PRO A 98 1.23 20.90 -2.10
N VAL A 99 0.43 21.75 -1.46
CA VAL A 99 0.84 23.12 -1.13
C VAL A 99 1.98 23.14 -0.11
N GLU A 100 1.89 22.31 0.92
CA GLU A 100 2.94 22.17 1.93
C GLU A 100 4.24 21.64 1.31
N ALA A 101 4.13 20.62 0.43
CA ALA A 101 5.27 20.07 -0.27
C ALA A 101 5.97 21.12 -1.14
N LEU A 102 5.22 21.92 -1.90
CA LEU A 102 5.78 22.98 -2.73
C LEU A 102 6.45 24.08 -1.90
N ILE A 103 5.85 24.47 -0.77
CA ILE A 103 6.44 25.47 0.15
C ILE A 103 7.74 24.91 0.77
N GLY A 104 7.69 23.68 1.30
CA GLY A 104 8.83 23.03 1.96
C GLY A 104 10.02 22.77 1.04
N LEU A 105 9.77 22.49 -0.25
CA LEU A 105 10.82 22.29 -1.26
C LEU A 105 11.41 23.61 -1.79
N GLY A 106 10.73 24.72 -1.57
CA GLY A 106 11.17 26.05 -2.02
C GLY A 106 10.80 26.37 -3.48
N PRO A 107 10.90 27.68 -3.88
CA PRO A 107 10.33 28.15 -5.14
C PRO A 107 11.02 27.57 -6.39
N VAL A 108 12.32 27.36 -6.36
CA VAL A 108 13.07 26.83 -7.51
C VAL A 108 12.69 25.38 -7.79
N GLU A 109 12.62 24.56 -6.74
CA GLU A 109 12.23 23.15 -6.89
C GLU A 109 10.77 23.01 -7.28
N SER A 110 9.91 23.85 -6.72
CA SER A 110 8.48 23.89 -7.08
C SER A 110 8.26 24.24 -8.56
N LEU A 111 9.05 25.17 -9.09
CA LEU A 111 9.00 25.48 -10.53
C LEU A 111 9.47 24.29 -11.37
N ARG A 112 10.54 23.61 -10.97
CA ARG A 112 11.01 22.39 -11.66
C ARG A 112 9.96 21.29 -11.67
N ILE A 113 9.28 21.09 -10.55
CA ILE A 113 8.17 20.13 -10.45
C ILE A 113 7.05 20.49 -11.42
N LEU A 114 6.64 21.76 -11.42
CA LEU A 114 5.56 22.22 -12.31
C LEU A 114 5.92 22.05 -13.80
N VAL A 115 7.13 22.45 -14.22
CA VAL A 115 7.62 22.27 -15.59
C VAL A 115 7.67 20.79 -15.96
N SER A 116 8.19 19.96 -15.06
CA SER A 116 8.24 18.50 -15.25
C SER A 116 6.85 17.88 -15.40
N TYR A 117 5.89 18.31 -14.59
CA TYR A 117 4.50 17.87 -14.67
C TYR A 117 3.84 18.26 -16.02
N VAL A 118 3.95 19.55 -16.41
CA VAL A 118 3.40 20.03 -17.68
C VAL A 118 4.01 19.27 -18.86
N ARG A 119 5.32 19.00 -18.82
CA ARG A 119 5.99 18.19 -19.86
C ARG A 119 5.43 16.76 -19.91
N ALA A 120 5.26 16.09 -18.79
CA ALA A 120 4.72 14.74 -18.74
C ALA A 120 3.28 14.67 -19.29
N ARG A 121 2.47 15.69 -18.99
CA ARG A 121 1.09 15.78 -19.51
C ARG A 121 1.03 16.12 -21.02
N ALA A 122 1.97 16.91 -21.52
CA ALA A 122 2.05 17.26 -22.94
C ALA A 122 2.63 16.12 -23.80
N PHE A 123 3.52 15.31 -23.23
CA PHE A 123 4.21 14.22 -23.91
C PHE A 123 4.17 12.96 -23.04
N PRO A 124 2.99 12.32 -22.85
CA PRO A 124 2.86 11.16 -22.01
C PRO A 124 3.59 9.95 -22.63
N ILE A 125 4.15 9.11 -21.76
CA ILE A 125 4.71 7.82 -22.16
C ILE A 125 3.54 6.93 -22.57
N GLN A 126 3.62 6.39 -23.79
CA GLN A 126 2.64 5.44 -24.30
C GLN A 126 2.97 4.04 -23.74
N ASP A 127 1.96 3.19 -23.52
CA ASP A 127 2.11 1.82 -23.00
C ASP A 127 2.89 1.76 -21.67
N GLU A 128 2.31 2.34 -20.63
CA GLU A 128 2.86 2.30 -19.26
C GLU A 128 3.05 0.84 -18.81
N ARG A 129 4.28 0.38 -18.69
CA ARG A 129 4.62 -0.99 -18.26
C ARG A 129 5.22 -1.03 -16.86
N THR A 130 5.89 0.07 -16.46
CA THR A 130 6.63 0.14 -15.22
C THR A 130 6.02 1.13 -14.24
N PHE A 131 6.35 0.94 -12.95
CA PHE A 131 5.99 1.87 -11.88
C PHE A 131 6.48 3.29 -12.17
N GLU A 132 7.72 3.42 -12.65
CA GLU A 132 8.31 4.71 -13.03
C GLU A 132 7.46 5.42 -14.07
N GLU A 133 7.17 4.76 -15.19
CA GLU A 133 6.39 5.31 -16.30
C GLU A 133 4.99 5.74 -15.85
N TRP A 134 4.34 4.89 -15.05
CA TRP A 134 3.02 5.16 -14.50
C TRP A 134 2.99 6.41 -13.61
N VAL A 135 3.96 6.54 -12.66
CA VAL A 135 4.05 7.68 -11.75
C VAL A 135 4.47 8.95 -12.49
N VAL A 136 5.45 8.86 -13.40
CA VAL A 136 5.94 10.00 -14.18
C VAL A 136 4.82 10.62 -15.03
N ASN A 137 3.97 9.83 -15.65
CA ASN A 137 2.84 10.33 -16.44
C ASN A 137 1.81 11.12 -15.60
N ARG A 138 1.65 10.76 -14.32
CA ARG A 138 0.65 11.37 -13.41
C ARG A 138 1.19 12.54 -12.61
N PHE A 139 2.46 12.49 -12.23
CA PHE A 139 3.05 13.47 -11.30
C PHE A 139 4.26 14.24 -11.88
N GLY A 140 4.75 13.82 -13.03
CA GLY A 140 5.99 14.35 -13.60
C GLY A 140 7.24 13.72 -12.99
N ARG A 141 8.31 13.65 -13.79
CA ARG A 141 9.59 13.03 -13.38
C ARG A 141 10.17 13.61 -12.10
N ARG A 142 10.08 14.93 -11.92
CA ARG A 142 10.73 15.58 -10.77
C ARG A 142 10.07 15.21 -9.44
N LEU A 143 8.73 15.10 -9.40
CA LEU A 143 8.03 14.67 -8.20
C LEU A 143 8.26 13.17 -7.94
N PHE A 144 8.34 12.36 -9.00
CA PHE A 144 8.72 10.96 -8.91
C PHE A 144 10.09 10.78 -8.22
N GLU A 145 11.14 11.48 -8.68
CA GLU A 145 12.48 11.42 -8.11
C GLU A 145 12.53 11.78 -6.62
N ILE A 146 11.71 12.74 -6.20
CA ILE A 146 11.71 13.24 -4.80
C ILE A 146 10.94 12.31 -3.86
N PHE A 147 9.71 11.90 -4.25
CA PHE A 147 8.79 11.26 -3.31
C PHE A 147 8.47 9.80 -3.61
N PHE A 148 8.93 9.24 -4.73
CA PHE A 148 8.61 7.86 -5.08
C PHE A 148 9.85 6.99 -5.30
N GLU A 149 10.80 7.44 -6.09
CA GLU A 149 11.94 6.64 -6.54
C GLU A 149 12.73 6.04 -5.37
N THR A 150 13.39 6.89 -4.58
CA THR A 150 14.30 6.43 -3.50
C THR A 150 13.62 5.49 -2.51
N TYR A 151 12.41 5.81 -2.06
CA TYR A 151 11.70 4.98 -1.08
C TYR A 151 11.25 3.65 -1.70
N THR A 152 10.69 3.68 -2.91
CA THR A 152 10.23 2.48 -3.61
C THR A 152 11.40 1.53 -3.89
N GLU A 153 12.54 2.06 -4.33
CA GLU A 153 13.74 1.27 -4.58
C GLU A 153 14.33 0.67 -3.29
N LYS A 154 14.31 1.40 -2.17
CA LYS A 154 14.68 0.84 -0.85
C LYS A 154 13.78 -0.34 -0.47
N VAL A 155 12.46 -0.19 -0.63
CA VAL A 155 11.50 -1.23 -0.25
C VAL A 155 11.64 -2.47 -1.12
N TRP A 156 11.74 -2.29 -2.45
CA TRP A 156 11.72 -3.42 -3.39
C TRP A 156 13.10 -3.95 -3.77
N GLY A 157 14.17 -3.19 -3.50
CA GLY A 157 15.55 -3.59 -3.76
C GLY A 157 15.88 -3.70 -5.25
N ARG A 158 15.10 -2.99 -6.09
CA ARG A 158 15.29 -2.94 -7.55
C ARG A 158 14.86 -1.59 -8.10
N PRO A 159 15.36 -1.18 -9.27
CA PRO A 159 14.96 0.07 -9.92
C PRO A 159 13.46 0.13 -10.17
N CYS A 160 12.87 1.33 -10.05
CA CYS A 160 11.46 1.56 -10.35
C CYS A 160 11.08 1.20 -11.79
N SER A 161 12.03 1.19 -12.72
CA SER A 161 11.88 0.75 -14.10
C SER A 161 11.71 -0.78 -14.28
N GLU A 162 11.94 -1.57 -13.24
CA GLU A 162 11.78 -3.03 -13.23
C GLU A 162 10.55 -3.48 -12.41
N ILE A 163 9.81 -2.54 -11.82
CA ILE A 163 8.59 -2.82 -11.06
C ILE A 163 7.39 -2.61 -11.97
N GLY A 164 6.45 -3.55 -12.01
CA GLY A 164 5.27 -3.48 -12.86
C GLY A 164 4.33 -2.30 -12.53
N ALA A 165 3.71 -1.71 -13.56
CA ALA A 165 2.75 -0.61 -13.41
C ALA A 165 1.51 -1.01 -12.60
N ASP A 166 1.09 -2.27 -12.64
CA ASP A 166 -0.05 -2.81 -11.90
C ASP A 166 0.06 -2.55 -10.40
N TRP A 167 1.29 -2.67 -9.87
CA TRP A 167 1.54 -2.40 -8.46
C TRP A 167 1.33 -0.92 -8.09
N ALA A 168 1.75 0.00 -8.98
CA ALA A 168 1.51 1.43 -8.80
C ALA A 168 0.01 1.74 -8.81
N ALA A 169 -0.70 1.17 -9.78
CA ALA A 169 -2.13 1.35 -9.94
C ALA A 169 -2.93 0.88 -8.71
N GLN A 170 -2.53 -0.21 -8.06
CA GLN A 170 -3.16 -0.71 -6.84
C GLN A 170 -2.94 0.19 -5.61
N ARG A 171 -1.84 0.96 -5.56
CA ARG A 171 -1.40 1.69 -4.36
C ARG A 171 -1.58 3.20 -4.42
N ILE A 172 -1.57 3.79 -5.62
CA ILE A 172 -1.46 5.25 -5.82
C ILE A 172 -2.68 5.78 -6.61
N LYS A 173 -3.83 5.10 -6.59
CA LYS A 173 -5.01 5.53 -7.36
C LYS A 173 -5.56 6.88 -6.90
N ASN A 174 -6.16 7.62 -7.88
CA ASN A 174 -6.89 8.88 -7.72
C ASN A 174 -6.09 10.09 -7.20
N LEU A 175 -4.76 10.05 -7.22
CA LEU A 175 -3.92 11.22 -6.95
C LEU A 175 -3.52 11.89 -8.27
N ASP A 176 -4.37 12.81 -8.77
CA ASP A 176 -3.96 13.77 -9.81
C ASP A 176 -3.49 15.05 -9.12
N LEU A 177 -2.26 15.48 -9.43
CA LEU A 177 -1.66 16.69 -8.84
C LEU A 177 -2.54 17.93 -9.07
N VAL A 178 -3.19 18.06 -10.25
CA VAL A 178 -4.09 19.18 -10.55
C VAL A 178 -5.32 19.13 -9.64
N THR A 179 -5.94 17.98 -9.50
CA THR A 179 -7.10 17.82 -8.61
C THR A 179 -6.73 18.11 -7.16
N ALA A 180 -5.57 17.64 -6.70
CA ALA A 180 -5.08 17.90 -5.35
C ALA A 180 -4.74 19.38 -5.12
N VAL A 181 -4.06 20.05 -6.05
CA VAL A 181 -3.75 21.50 -5.98
C VAL A 181 -5.03 22.33 -6.09
N ARG A 182 -5.95 21.98 -7.00
CA ARG A 182 -7.25 22.66 -7.12
C ARG A 182 -8.06 22.59 -5.83
N ASN A 183 -8.18 21.42 -5.23
CA ASN A 183 -8.93 21.23 -3.98
C ASN A 183 -8.29 21.99 -2.82
N ALA A 184 -6.96 22.08 -2.79
CA ALA A 184 -6.23 22.84 -1.76
C ALA A 184 -6.37 24.36 -1.94
N LEU A 185 -6.40 24.87 -3.18
CA LEU A 185 -6.49 26.32 -3.47
C LEU A 185 -7.93 26.85 -3.43
N LEU A 186 -8.91 26.06 -3.84
CA LEU A 186 -10.30 26.50 -3.99
C LEU A 186 -11.18 26.22 -2.76
N GLY A 187 -10.60 25.66 -1.69
CA GLY A 187 -11.32 25.43 -0.42
C GLY A 187 -12.55 24.53 -0.62
N GLY A 188 -12.38 23.39 -1.28
CA GLY A 188 -13.48 22.54 -1.76
C GLY A 188 -14.51 22.17 -0.71
N ARG A 189 -15.65 22.87 -0.72
CA ARG A 189 -16.94 22.41 -0.21
C ARG A 189 -17.78 21.85 -1.37
N GLY A 190 -17.29 20.83 -2.03
CA GLY A 190 -18.06 20.15 -3.07
C GLY A 190 -18.08 18.65 -2.75
N ASP A 191 -19.24 18.02 -2.84
CA ASP A 191 -19.48 16.57 -2.80
C ASP A 191 -18.81 15.79 -3.95
N GLY A 192 -17.57 16.10 -4.29
CA GLY A 192 -16.74 15.34 -5.19
C GLY A 192 -15.67 14.64 -4.37
N GLU A 193 -15.51 13.35 -4.53
CA GLU A 193 -14.56 12.48 -3.86
C GLU A 193 -13.27 13.20 -3.47
N VAL A 194 -13.23 13.65 -2.24
CA VAL A 194 -12.02 14.09 -1.55
C VAL A 194 -11.06 12.91 -1.68
N VAL A 195 -9.83 13.17 -2.11
CA VAL A 195 -8.70 12.25 -1.91
C VAL A 195 -8.94 11.54 -0.60
N THR A 196 -9.22 10.27 -0.68
CA THR A 196 -9.71 9.47 0.45
C THR A 196 -8.73 9.65 1.58
N THR A 197 -9.11 10.41 2.60
CA THR A 197 -8.27 10.71 3.73
C THR A 197 -7.93 9.38 4.38
N LEU A 198 -6.65 9.06 4.43
CA LEU A 198 -6.20 7.97 5.28
C LEU A 198 -6.80 8.17 6.66
N ILE A 199 -7.25 7.09 7.29
CA ILE A 199 -7.86 7.15 8.61
C ILE A 199 -7.03 7.98 9.59
N ASP A 200 -7.66 8.88 10.31
CA ASP A 200 -7.02 9.73 11.31
C ASP A 200 -6.72 8.97 12.61
N ARG A 201 -7.38 7.82 12.81
CA ARG A 201 -7.24 6.95 13.98
C ARG A 201 -7.25 5.49 13.56
N PHE A 202 -6.55 4.65 14.32
CA PHE A 202 -6.54 3.21 14.14
C PHE A 202 -6.59 2.52 15.50
N HIS A 203 -6.98 1.26 15.49
CA HIS A 203 -6.90 0.43 16.69
C HIS A 203 -5.51 -0.20 16.81
N TYR A 204 -5.08 -0.37 18.06
CA TYR A 204 -3.80 -0.97 18.37
C TYR A 204 -3.82 -1.67 19.73
N PRO A 205 -3.41 -2.94 19.82
CA PRO A 205 -3.32 -3.65 21.09
C PRO A 205 -2.31 -2.99 22.03
N ARG A 206 -2.64 -2.88 23.30
CA ARG A 206 -1.83 -2.19 24.33
C ARG A 206 -0.38 -2.61 24.37
N LEU A 207 -0.09 -3.90 24.21
CA LEU A 207 1.26 -4.47 24.23
C LEU A 207 1.76 -4.92 22.85
N GLY A 208 1.23 -4.32 21.79
CA GLY A 208 1.58 -4.66 20.40
C GLY A 208 0.64 -5.70 19.77
N PRO A 209 0.69 -5.87 18.43
CA PRO A 209 -0.23 -6.75 17.69
C PRO A 209 -0.13 -8.22 18.12
N GLY A 210 1.05 -8.68 18.58
CA GLY A 210 1.23 -10.03 19.11
C GLY A 210 0.30 -10.36 20.26
N MET A 211 -0.06 -9.39 21.11
CA MET A 211 -0.99 -9.57 22.21
C MET A 211 -2.36 -10.12 21.76
N LEU A 212 -2.85 -9.70 20.59
CA LEU A 212 -4.08 -10.25 20.02
C LEU A 212 -3.93 -11.75 19.74
N TRP A 213 -2.85 -12.12 19.08
CA TRP A 213 -2.62 -13.50 18.64
C TRP A 213 -2.31 -14.44 19.80
N GLU A 214 -1.61 -13.96 20.82
CA GLU A 214 -1.37 -14.67 22.07
C GLU A 214 -2.68 -14.94 22.82
N LYS A 215 -3.55 -13.93 22.98
CA LYS A 215 -4.88 -14.09 23.58
C LYS A 215 -5.75 -15.04 22.77
N TRP A 216 -5.67 -14.95 21.44
CA TRP A 216 -6.44 -15.81 20.55
C TRP A 216 -6.03 -17.27 20.65
N ALA A 217 -4.71 -17.54 20.64
CA ALA A 217 -4.18 -18.88 20.83
C ALA A 217 -4.55 -19.47 22.20
N ALA A 218 -4.50 -18.66 23.26
CA ALA A 218 -4.93 -19.08 24.60
C ALA A 218 -6.43 -19.47 24.62
N ARG A 219 -7.31 -18.67 24.03
CA ARG A 219 -8.75 -19.00 23.91
C ARG A 219 -9.00 -20.28 23.10
N LEU A 220 -8.22 -20.52 22.04
CA LEU A 220 -8.30 -21.76 21.27
C LEU A 220 -7.88 -22.97 22.11
N ALA A 221 -6.82 -22.86 22.87
CA ALA A 221 -6.35 -23.91 23.78
C ALA A 221 -7.39 -24.22 24.88
N GLU A 222 -8.05 -23.20 25.46
CA GLU A 222 -9.16 -23.36 26.41
C GLU A 222 -10.36 -24.12 25.81
N ARG A 223 -10.54 -24.02 24.50
CA ARG A 223 -11.56 -24.75 23.74
C ARG A 223 -11.13 -26.14 23.27
N GLY A 224 -9.93 -26.58 23.66
CA GLY A 224 -9.40 -27.91 23.35
C GLY A 224 -8.64 -28.01 22.03
N VAL A 225 -8.36 -26.89 21.34
CA VAL A 225 -7.52 -26.89 20.13
C VAL A 225 -6.07 -27.13 20.55
N THR A 226 -5.43 -28.12 19.94
CA THR A 226 -3.99 -28.35 20.13
C THR A 226 -3.20 -27.45 19.18
N ILE A 227 -2.32 -26.59 19.74
CA ILE A 227 -1.36 -25.81 18.98
C ILE A 227 0.02 -26.35 19.32
N ARG A 228 0.70 -26.97 18.35
CA ARG A 228 2.06 -27.48 18.52
C ARG A 228 3.03 -26.45 17.97
N MET A 229 3.77 -25.83 18.89
CA MET A 229 4.87 -24.92 18.58
C MET A 229 6.12 -25.71 18.20
N GLU A 230 7.10 -25.05 17.60
CA GLU A 230 8.39 -25.63 17.20
C GLU A 230 8.24 -26.92 16.37
N SER A 231 7.19 -26.98 15.55
CA SER A 231 6.78 -28.14 14.75
C SER A 231 6.77 -27.75 13.26
N GLU A 232 7.95 -27.77 12.66
CA GLU A 232 8.12 -27.39 11.24
C GLU A 232 7.58 -28.48 10.32
N VAL A 233 6.63 -28.15 9.46
CA VAL A 233 6.17 -29.05 8.40
C VAL A 233 7.20 -29.06 7.27
N THR A 234 7.81 -30.23 7.04
CA THR A 234 8.90 -30.43 6.08
C THR A 234 8.47 -31.16 4.82
N ARG A 235 7.38 -31.96 4.88
CA ARG A 235 6.87 -32.72 3.74
C ARG A 235 5.35 -32.88 3.83
N LEU A 236 4.67 -32.80 2.68
CA LEU A 236 3.24 -33.08 2.53
C LEU A 236 3.09 -34.28 1.60
N VAL A 237 2.66 -35.42 2.13
CA VAL A 237 2.43 -36.63 1.35
C VAL A 237 1.05 -36.60 0.72
N HIS A 238 0.98 -36.68 -0.60
CA HIS A 238 -0.30 -36.71 -1.30
C HIS A 238 -0.45 -37.95 -2.20
N ARG A 239 -1.69 -38.44 -2.32
CA ARG A 239 -2.05 -39.59 -3.15
C ARG A 239 -3.43 -39.34 -3.76
N ASP A 240 -3.63 -39.68 -5.00
CA ASP A 240 -4.91 -39.61 -5.71
C ASP A 240 -5.61 -38.22 -5.58
N GLY A 241 -4.82 -37.13 -5.67
CA GLY A 241 -5.34 -35.78 -5.59
C GLY A 241 -5.74 -35.33 -4.16
N ARG A 242 -5.20 -35.96 -3.12
CA ARG A 242 -5.45 -35.59 -1.72
C ARG A 242 -4.17 -35.68 -0.90
N VAL A 243 -3.94 -34.71 -0.02
CA VAL A 243 -2.93 -34.82 1.04
C VAL A 243 -3.46 -35.80 2.08
N VAL A 244 -2.62 -36.75 2.49
CA VAL A 244 -3.00 -37.79 3.48
C VAL A 244 -2.32 -37.57 4.82
N GLU A 245 -1.09 -37.07 4.82
CA GLU A 245 -0.31 -36.80 6.03
C GLU A 245 0.73 -35.71 5.77
N VAL A 246 1.20 -35.08 6.84
CA VAL A 246 2.34 -34.17 6.82
C VAL A 246 3.43 -34.68 7.75
N GLU A 247 4.67 -34.49 7.34
CA GLU A 247 5.84 -34.74 8.18
C GLU A 247 6.20 -33.46 8.92
N THR A 248 6.34 -33.57 10.23
CA THR A 248 6.79 -32.47 11.10
C THR A 248 8.16 -32.78 11.67
N ARG A 249 8.96 -31.75 11.87
CA ARG A 249 10.25 -31.81 12.54
C ARG A 249 10.25 -30.92 13.78
N GLY A 250 10.53 -31.51 14.93
CA GLY A 250 10.70 -30.81 16.19
C GLY A 250 12.08 -30.17 16.37
N PRO A 251 12.30 -29.39 17.45
CA PRO A 251 13.56 -28.70 17.72
C PRO A 251 14.73 -29.66 18.00
N ASP A 252 14.44 -30.85 18.47
CA ASP A 252 15.39 -31.94 18.69
C ASP A 252 15.72 -32.75 17.43
N GLY A 253 15.12 -32.37 16.29
CA GLY A 253 15.22 -33.07 15.03
C GLY A 253 14.32 -34.32 14.92
N ALA A 254 13.48 -34.60 15.93
CA ALA A 254 12.50 -35.67 15.87
C ALA A 254 11.50 -35.44 14.73
N VAL A 255 11.22 -36.51 14.00
CA VAL A 255 10.29 -36.50 12.87
C VAL A 255 9.03 -37.25 13.26
N GLU A 256 7.88 -36.62 13.06
CA GLU A 256 6.55 -37.20 13.30
C GLU A 256 5.69 -37.08 12.05
N LEU A 257 4.87 -38.10 11.76
CA LEU A 257 3.84 -38.05 10.72
C LEU A 257 2.49 -37.71 11.36
N VAL A 258 1.83 -36.73 10.79
CA VAL A 258 0.53 -36.23 11.25
C VAL A 258 -0.51 -36.42 10.15
N GLU A 259 -1.48 -37.31 10.40
CA GLU A 259 -2.62 -37.56 9.50
C GLU A 259 -3.69 -36.49 9.63
N GLY A 260 -4.38 -36.18 8.51
CA GLY A 260 -5.51 -35.27 8.49
C GLY A 260 -6.44 -35.53 7.30
N GLU A 261 -7.71 -35.16 7.45
CA GLU A 261 -8.66 -35.21 6.36
C GLU A 261 -8.63 -33.96 5.49
N HIS A 262 -8.41 -32.80 6.10
CA HIS A 262 -8.26 -31.51 5.45
C HIS A 262 -6.99 -30.78 5.92
N PHE A 263 -6.42 -30.00 5.03
CA PHE A 263 -5.21 -29.23 5.30
C PHE A 263 -5.39 -27.77 4.87
N ILE A 264 -5.10 -26.83 5.78
CA ILE A 264 -5.08 -25.40 5.51
C ILE A 264 -3.65 -24.91 5.74
N SER A 265 -2.99 -24.43 4.70
CA SER A 265 -1.58 -24.04 4.77
C SER A 265 -1.38 -22.53 4.64
N THR A 266 -0.61 -21.97 5.57
CA THR A 266 -0.11 -20.58 5.50
C THR A 266 1.36 -20.52 5.07
N MET A 267 1.99 -21.66 4.81
CA MET A 267 3.38 -21.77 4.34
C MET A 267 3.58 -20.92 3.08
N PRO A 268 4.75 -20.32 2.87
CA PRO A 268 5.08 -19.73 1.58
C PRO A 268 4.83 -20.74 0.46
N VAL A 269 4.08 -20.35 -0.56
CA VAL A 269 3.64 -21.28 -1.62
C VAL A 269 4.81 -21.97 -2.33
N ARG A 270 5.95 -21.30 -2.45
CA ARG A 270 7.19 -21.87 -2.97
C ARG A 270 7.69 -23.04 -2.11
N GLU A 271 7.70 -22.88 -0.80
CA GLU A 271 8.11 -23.93 0.15
C GLU A 271 7.11 -25.07 0.20
N LEU A 272 5.82 -24.74 0.15
CA LEU A 272 4.77 -25.77 0.09
C LEU A 272 4.93 -26.65 -1.16
N VAL A 273 5.14 -26.05 -2.33
CA VAL A 273 5.35 -26.81 -3.58
C VAL A 273 6.59 -27.69 -3.49
N ALA A 274 7.67 -27.20 -2.89
CA ALA A 274 8.91 -27.97 -2.68
C ALA A 274 8.74 -29.12 -1.67
N ALA A 275 7.80 -28.99 -0.74
CA ALA A 275 7.53 -29.99 0.31
C ALA A 275 6.54 -31.10 -0.13
N LEU A 276 5.92 -31.00 -1.30
CA LEU A 276 4.97 -32.00 -1.80
C LEU A 276 5.67 -33.30 -2.22
N ASP A 277 5.14 -34.43 -1.77
CA ASP A 277 5.62 -35.76 -2.08
C ASP A 277 4.46 -36.68 -2.52
N PRO A 278 4.47 -37.24 -3.76
CA PRO A 278 5.47 -37.01 -4.82
C PRO A 278 5.52 -35.57 -5.31
N PRO A 279 6.66 -35.13 -5.88
CA PRO A 279 6.80 -33.76 -6.37
C PRO A 279 5.79 -33.47 -7.50
N PRO A 280 5.28 -32.25 -7.57
CA PRO A 280 4.41 -31.81 -8.66
C PRO A 280 5.12 -31.85 -10.02
N PRO A 281 4.39 -31.72 -11.14
CA PRO A 281 5.00 -31.64 -12.46
C PRO A 281 6.10 -30.57 -12.55
N PRO A 282 7.18 -30.79 -13.34
CA PRO A 282 8.30 -29.83 -13.42
C PRO A 282 7.90 -28.39 -13.73
N ALA A 283 6.82 -28.17 -14.49
CA ALA A 283 6.32 -26.85 -14.80
C ALA A 283 5.80 -26.11 -13.55
N VAL A 284 5.18 -26.82 -12.59
CA VAL A 284 4.69 -26.27 -11.34
C VAL A 284 5.84 -25.94 -10.39
N VAL A 285 6.85 -26.83 -10.31
CA VAL A 285 8.06 -26.59 -9.53
C VAL A 285 8.81 -25.37 -10.06
N ALA A 286 9.03 -25.29 -11.38
CA ALA A 286 9.66 -24.15 -12.01
C ALA A 286 8.88 -22.83 -11.79
N ALA A 287 7.55 -22.87 -11.82
CA ALA A 287 6.70 -21.72 -11.52
C ALA A 287 6.86 -21.27 -10.06
N ALA A 288 6.93 -22.20 -9.11
CA ALA A 288 7.14 -21.90 -7.69
C ALA A 288 8.54 -21.31 -7.42
N ASP A 289 9.58 -21.83 -8.07
CA ASP A 289 10.95 -21.35 -7.94
C ASP A 289 11.16 -19.92 -8.46
N ARG A 290 10.33 -19.47 -9.40
CA ARG A 290 10.34 -18.08 -9.90
C ARG A 290 9.77 -17.09 -8.92
N LEU A 291 8.94 -17.48 -7.95
CA LEU A 291 8.34 -16.60 -6.98
C LEU A 291 9.40 -16.06 -6.00
N GLN A 292 9.52 -14.75 -5.94
CA GLN A 292 10.50 -14.05 -5.12
C GLN A 292 9.85 -13.45 -3.88
N TYR A 293 10.66 -13.31 -2.83
CA TYR A 293 10.26 -12.66 -1.58
C TYR A 293 11.30 -11.63 -1.18
N ARG A 294 10.86 -10.60 -0.48
CA ARG A 294 11.71 -9.60 0.16
C ARG A 294 11.82 -9.91 1.65
N ASP A 295 13.02 -9.92 2.17
CA ASP A 295 13.32 -10.08 3.58
C ASP A 295 13.37 -8.72 4.29
N PHE A 296 13.42 -8.73 5.60
CA PHE A 296 13.24 -7.55 6.40
C PHE A 296 14.08 -7.59 7.67
N LEU A 297 14.72 -6.48 7.99
CA LEU A 297 15.43 -6.27 9.24
C LEU A 297 14.75 -5.16 10.03
N THR A 298 14.53 -5.39 11.31
CA THR A 298 14.20 -4.35 12.27
C THR A 298 15.36 -4.18 13.23
N VAL A 299 16.05 -3.04 13.14
CA VAL A 299 17.05 -2.63 14.12
C VAL A 299 16.35 -1.78 15.16
N VAL A 300 16.33 -2.25 16.40
CA VAL A 300 15.71 -1.53 17.50
C VAL A 300 16.77 -0.77 18.27
N LEU A 301 16.55 0.52 18.48
CA LEU A 301 17.39 1.37 19.31
C LEU A 301 16.61 1.78 20.56
N ILE A 302 17.22 1.60 21.74
CA ILE A 302 16.72 2.10 23.02
C ILE A 302 17.41 3.41 23.32
N VAL A 303 16.63 4.49 23.37
CA VAL A 303 17.11 5.87 23.45
C VAL A 303 16.81 6.46 24.83
N ASP A 304 17.81 7.06 25.44
CA ASP A 304 17.73 7.75 26.74
C ASP A 304 17.13 9.16 26.55
N GLU A 305 15.88 9.17 26.08
CA GLU A 305 15.08 10.36 25.83
C GLU A 305 13.59 10.00 25.98
N PRO A 306 12.83 10.69 26.84
CA PRO A 306 11.43 10.36 27.10
C PRO A 306 10.52 10.66 25.89
N GLU A 307 10.85 11.68 25.11
CA GLU A 307 10.08 12.12 23.96
C GLU A 307 11.02 12.49 22.82
N LEU A 308 10.81 11.94 21.64
CA LEU A 308 11.58 12.25 20.44
C LEU A 308 10.74 13.08 19.46
N PHE A 309 10.01 12.41 18.59
CA PHE A 309 9.12 13.02 17.61
C PHE A 309 7.70 12.47 17.78
N PRO A 310 6.66 13.21 17.37
CA PRO A 310 5.26 12.85 17.65
C PRO A 310 4.71 11.75 16.72
N ASP A 311 5.44 11.38 15.66
CA ASP A 311 4.98 10.41 14.67
C ASP A 311 4.93 9.00 15.24
N ASN A 312 3.94 8.19 14.81
CA ASN A 312 3.98 6.77 15.02
C ASN A 312 5.08 6.15 14.14
N TRP A 313 5.24 6.65 12.90
CA TRP A 313 6.35 6.29 12.02
C TRP A 313 6.68 7.38 11.02
N ILE A 314 7.91 7.37 10.52
CA ILE A 314 8.43 8.28 9.51
C ILE A 314 8.94 7.47 8.30
N TYR A 315 8.52 7.85 7.09
CA TYR A 315 9.07 7.33 5.85
C TYR A 315 10.35 8.06 5.48
N ILE A 316 11.43 7.36 5.20
CA ILE A 316 12.74 7.95 4.94
C ILE A 316 13.05 7.95 3.44
N HIS A 317 12.85 9.09 2.81
CA HIS A 317 13.11 9.29 1.38
C HIS A 317 14.51 9.86 1.10
N SER A 318 15.31 10.11 2.13
CA SER A 318 16.70 10.58 2.01
C SER A 318 17.57 9.48 1.37
N PRO A 319 18.26 9.75 0.24
CA PRO A 319 19.03 8.73 -0.48
C PRO A 319 20.37 8.38 0.20
N ASP A 320 20.82 9.19 1.15
CA ASP A 320 22.09 9.10 1.85
C ASP A 320 22.09 8.20 3.08
N VAL A 321 20.93 7.56 3.38
CA VAL A 321 20.76 6.53 4.42
C VAL A 321 20.03 5.33 3.85
N ARG A 322 20.25 4.16 4.44
CA ARG A 322 19.66 2.88 3.97
C ARG A 322 18.33 2.56 4.63
N VAL A 323 18.08 3.11 5.83
CA VAL A 323 16.80 2.92 6.52
C VAL A 323 15.65 3.42 5.64
N GLY A 324 14.60 2.61 5.54
CA GLY A 324 13.41 2.94 4.75
C GLY A 324 12.30 3.58 5.59
N ARG A 325 12.12 3.12 6.83
CA ARG A 325 11.09 3.62 7.75
C ARG A 325 11.58 3.56 9.18
N ILE A 326 11.18 4.53 10.00
CA ILE A 326 11.50 4.55 11.42
C ILE A 326 10.18 4.62 12.20
N GLN A 327 9.98 3.68 13.13
CA GLN A 327 8.85 3.64 14.03
C GLN A 327 9.23 4.13 15.42
N ASN A 328 8.32 4.85 16.08
CA ASN A 328 8.42 5.19 17.49
C ASN A 328 7.38 4.37 18.27
N PHE A 329 7.79 3.24 18.84
CA PHE A 329 6.85 2.31 19.47
C PHE A 329 6.11 2.89 20.67
N LYS A 330 6.71 3.84 21.39
CA LYS A 330 6.07 4.54 22.50
C LYS A 330 4.84 5.35 22.04
N ASN A 331 4.84 5.85 20.80
CA ASN A 331 3.70 6.59 20.23
C ASN A 331 2.58 5.66 19.74
N TRP A 332 2.89 4.38 19.48
CA TRP A 332 1.86 3.36 19.23
C TRP A 332 1.15 2.98 20.53
N SER A 333 1.92 2.66 21.57
CA SER A 333 1.42 2.47 22.93
C SER A 333 2.53 2.78 23.94
N PRO A 334 2.29 3.63 24.95
CA PRO A 334 3.28 3.92 25.99
C PRO A 334 3.77 2.66 26.72
N GLU A 335 2.91 1.64 26.85
CA GLU A 335 3.21 0.38 27.53
C GLU A 335 4.15 -0.55 26.75
N MET A 336 4.47 -0.20 25.50
CA MET A 336 5.52 -0.88 24.72
C MET A 336 6.92 -0.60 25.29
N VAL A 337 7.08 0.45 26.08
CA VAL A 337 8.35 0.87 26.69
C VAL A 337 8.24 0.77 28.22
N PRO A 338 9.05 -0.10 28.87
CA PRO A 338 8.92 -0.36 30.31
C PRO A 338 9.40 0.81 31.18
N ASP A 339 10.30 1.66 30.67
CA ASP A 339 10.86 2.83 31.35
C ASP A 339 10.35 4.11 30.67
N PRO A 340 9.44 4.88 31.30
CA PRO A 340 8.87 6.08 30.69
C PRO A 340 9.89 7.20 30.42
N SER A 341 11.08 7.16 31.03
CA SER A 341 12.19 8.10 30.76
C SER A 341 12.91 7.82 29.44
N ARG A 342 12.56 6.71 28.78
CA ARG A 342 13.18 6.25 27.54
C ARG A 342 12.17 6.11 26.42
N THR A 343 12.71 5.96 25.22
CA THR A 343 11.95 5.67 23.99
C THR A 343 12.62 4.50 23.25
N SER A 344 11.83 3.73 22.50
CA SER A 344 12.37 2.72 21.58
C SER A 344 11.97 3.04 20.15
N LEU A 345 12.95 3.00 19.25
CA LEU A 345 12.77 3.18 17.81
C LEU A 345 12.98 1.86 17.08
N GLY A 346 12.17 1.59 16.08
CA GLY A 346 12.37 0.48 15.13
C GLY A 346 12.77 1.02 13.77
N LEU A 347 13.99 0.71 13.35
CA LEU A 347 14.54 1.09 12.05
C LEU A 347 14.34 -0.08 11.08
N GLU A 348 13.64 0.15 10.00
CA GLU A 348 13.28 -0.86 9.04
C GLU A 348 14.19 -0.82 7.80
N TYR A 349 14.84 -1.96 7.55
CA TYR A 349 15.66 -2.18 6.37
C TYR A 349 15.07 -3.32 5.54
N PHE A 350 14.89 -3.07 4.26
CA PHE A 350 14.38 -4.06 3.31
C PHE A 350 15.56 -4.70 2.60
N VAL A 351 15.70 -6.01 2.72
CA VAL A 351 16.89 -6.75 2.34
C VAL A 351 16.54 -8.05 1.61
N HIS A 352 17.56 -8.72 1.08
CA HIS A 352 17.49 -10.13 0.72
C HIS A 352 18.45 -10.92 1.60
N GLU A 353 18.13 -12.19 1.86
CA GLU A 353 19.05 -13.10 2.51
C GLU A 353 20.35 -13.18 1.69
N GLY A 354 21.48 -12.93 2.34
CA GLY A 354 22.79 -12.86 1.69
C GLY A 354 23.26 -11.46 1.26
N ASP A 355 22.42 -10.44 1.35
CA ASP A 355 22.84 -9.05 1.17
C ASP A 355 23.89 -8.65 2.21
N ASP A 356 24.62 -7.56 1.94
CA ASP A 356 25.60 -6.99 2.88
C ASP A 356 24.97 -6.65 4.24
N LEU A 357 23.79 -5.99 4.26
CA LEU A 357 23.06 -5.69 5.51
C LEU A 357 22.60 -6.96 6.24
N TRP A 358 22.10 -7.96 5.51
CA TRP A 358 21.67 -9.23 6.11
C TRP A 358 22.82 -9.95 6.81
N SER A 359 24.02 -9.83 6.25
CA SER A 359 25.24 -10.51 6.70
C SER A 359 25.99 -9.79 7.83
N MET A 360 25.62 -8.52 8.12
CA MET A 360 26.19 -7.76 9.23
C MET A 360 25.83 -8.40 10.58
N THR A 361 26.71 -8.26 11.54
CA THR A 361 26.43 -8.60 12.94
C THR A 361 25.39 -7.65 13.55
N ASP A 362 24.79 -8.03 14.65
CA ASP A 362 23.81 -7.19 15.34
C ASP A 362 24.44 -5.87 15.80
N ASP A 363 25.66 -5.92 16.33
CA ASP A 363 26.40 -4.71 16.76
C ASP A 363 26.65 -3.76 15.57
N GLU A 364 27.08 -4.26 14.40
CA GLU A 364 27.29 -3.46 13.21
C GLU A 364 25.99 -2.80 12.70
N LEU A 365 24.87 -3.50 12.79
CA LEU A 365 23.55 -2.98 12.42
C LEU A 365 23.05 -1.94 13.43
N ILE A 366 23.27 -2.12 14.71
CA ILE A 366 22.93 -1.14 15.76
C ILE A 366 23.78 0.13 15.57
N ASP A 367 25.07 -0.01 15.28
CA ASP A 367 25.95 1.10 14.96
C ASP A 367 25.53 1.83 13.68
N LEU A 368 25.12 1.09 12.64
CA LEU A 368 24.58 1.68 11.41
C LEU A 368 23.33 2.50 11.71
N GLY A 369 22.35 1.91 12.41
CA GLY A 369 21.11 2.56 12.80
C GLY A 369 21.35 3.82 13.63
N THR A 370 22.31 3.78 14.55
CA THR A 370 22.72 4.94 15.37
C THR A 370 23.32 6.05 14.52
N ARG A 371 24.19 5.73 13.56
CA ARG A 371 24.75 6.73 12.63
C ARG A 371 23.68 7.34 11.73
N GLU A 372 22.76 6.52 11.23
CA GLU A 372 21.71 6.99 10.32
C GLU A 372 20.67 7.87 11.03
N THR A 373 20.24 7.51 12.24
CA THR A 373 19.33 8.35 13.04
C THR A 373 19.93 9.70 13.41
N ARG A 374 21.25 9.72 13.72
CA ARG A 374 21.98 10.98 13.93
C ARG A 374 22.05 11.80 12.65
N ARG A 375 22.38 11.18 11.51
CA ARG A 375 22.46 11.87 10.22
C ARG A 375 21.12 12.50 9.82
N LEU A 376 20.02 11.85 10.18
CA LEU A 376 18.65 12.36 9.97
C LEU A 376 18.23 13.43 11.00
N GLY A 377 19.09 13.75 11.97
CA GLY A 377 18.78 14.71 13.03
C GLY A 377 17.67 14.26 13.99
N LEU A 378 17.43 12.94 14.08
CA LEU A 378 16.36 12.37 14.92
C LEU A 378 16.81 12.01 16.32
N VAL A 379 18.07 11.53 16.47
CA VAL A 379 18.63 11.06 17.75
C VAL A 379 20.12 11.40 17.78
N GLU A 380 20.60 11.95 18.91
CA GLU A 380 22.03 12.09 19.14
C GLU A 380 22.65 10.73 19.51
N ALA A 381 23.82 10.42 18.97
CA ALA A 381 24.44 9.11 19.09
C ALA A 381 24.73 8.70 20.55
N ASP A 382 25.07 9.66 21.42
CA ASP A 382 25.34 9.47 22.84
C ASP A 382 24.06 9.19 23.67
N ARG A 383 22.89 9.34 23.08
CA ARG A 383 21.59 8.98 23.69
C ARG A 383 21.18 7.55 23.44
N VAL A 384 21.76 6.86 22.47
CA VAL A 384 21.50 5.42 22.26
C VAL A 384 22.21 4.62 23.34
N ARG A 385 21.44 3.81 24.10
CA ARG A 385 21.95 3.05 25.26
C ARG A 385 22.06 1.56 24.99
N ASP A 386 21.20 1.04 24.15
CA ASP A 386 21.09 -0.38 23.87
C ASP A 386 20.39 -0.59 22.53
N GLY A 387 20.43 -1.80 22.01
CA GLY A 387 19.74 -2.15 20.78
C GLY A 387 19.62 -3.66 20.62
N THR A 388 18.80 -4.05 19.64
CA THR A 388 18.65 -5.44 19.22
C THR A 388 18.24 -5.49 17.75
N VAL A 389 18.39 -6.65 17.12
CA VAL A 389 18.07 -6.84 15.71
C VAL A 389 17.16 -8.05 15.55
N VAL A 390 16.12 -7.87 14.73
CA VAL A 390 15.23 -8.96 14.31
C VAL A 390 15.32 -9.13 12.81
N ARG A 391 15.65 -10.34 12.37
CA ARG A 391 15.69 -10.74 10.96
C ARG A 391 14.45 -11.55 10.62
N VAL A 392 13.74 -11.14 9.57
CA VAL A 392 12.51 -11.82 9.12
C VAL A 392 12.66 -12.19 7.65
N ARG A 393 12.63 -13.48 7.38
CA ARG A 393 12.63 -14.00 6.02
C ARG A 393 11.23 -13.93 5.41
N LYS A 394 11.15 -13.65 4.11
CA LYS A 394 9.91 -13.70 3.32
C LYS A 394 8.79 -12.81 3.87
N ALA A 395 9.16 -11.59 4.29
CA ALA A 395 8.20 -10.64 4.84
C ALA A 395 7.22 -10.12 3.78
N TYR A 396 7.68 -9.97 2.54
CA TYR A 396 6.88 -9.44 1.42
C TYR A 396 6.99 -10.32 0.17
N PRO A 397 5.87 -10.74 -0.45
CA PRO A 397 5.89 -11.29 -1.80
C PRO A 397 6.30 -10.22 -2.80
N VAL A 398 7.16 -10.54 -3.74
CA VAL A 398 7.61 -9.62 -4.81
C VAL A 398 6.74 -9.83 -6.05
N TYR A 399 6.27 -8.73 -6.63
CA TYR A 399 5.44 -8.70 -7.84
C TYR A 399 6.30 -8.29 -9.03
N ASP A 400 7.08 -9.23 -9.54
CA ASP A 400 7.88 -9.06 -10.74
C ASP A 400 7.14 -9.48 -12.02
N GLU A 401 7.77 -9.28 -13.17
CA GLU A 401 7.21 -9.72 -14.43
C GLU A 401 7.06 -11.25 -14.45
N GLY A 402 5.85 -11.74 -14.71
CA GLY A 402 5.53 -13.16 -14.81
C GLY A 402 5.13 -13.86 -13.50
N TYR A 403 5.07 -13.15 -12.34
CA TYR A 403 4.58 -13.75 -11.08
C TYR A 403 3.14 -14.24 -11.20
N GLN A 404 2.28 -13.52 -11.95
CA GLN A 404 0.87 -13.90 -12.16
C GLN A 404 0.74 -15.21 -12.92
N GLU A 405 1.54 -15.42 -13.97
CA GLU A 405 1.57 -16.67 -14.74
C GLU A 405 2.06 -17.83 -13.88
N SER A 406 3.07 -17.59 -13.05
CA SER A 406 3.59 -18.57 -12.10
C SER A 406 2.52 -18.98 -11.09
N LEU A 407 1.81 -18.01 -10.50
CA LEU A 407 0.70 -18.29 -9.59
C LEU A 407 -0.46 -19.02 -10.27
N ALA A 408 -0.83 -18.63 -11.50
CA ALA A 408 -1.89 -19.28 -12.27
C ALA A 408 -1.54 -20.77 -12.53
N THR A 409 -0.29 -21.07 -12.88
CA THR A 409 0.20 -22.44 -13.09
C THR A 409 0.10 -23.26 -11.80
N ILE A 410 0.53 -22.71 -10.66
CA ILE A 410 0.47 -23.39 -9.37
C ILE A 410 -0.98 -23.62 -8.94
N ARG A 411 -1.83 -22.59 -9.02
CA ARG A 411 -3.25 -22.66 -8.66
C ARG A 411 -4.00 -23.70 -9.49
N SER A 412 -3.76 -23.72 -10.79
CA SER A 412 -4.39 -24.70 -11.70
C SER A 412 -4.07 -26.13 -11.30
N TRP A 413 -2.83 -26.42 -10.91
CA TRP A 413 -2.45 -27.74 -10.43
C TRP A 413 -3.04 -28.06 -9.04
N LEU A 414 -2.95 -27.10 -8.10
CA LEU A 414 -3.50 -27.26 -6.73
C LEU A 414 -5.00 -27.47 -6.71
N ALA A 415 -5.75 -26.97 -7.69
CA ALA A 415 -7.18 -27.24 -7.83
C ALA A 415 -7.50 -28.75 -7.97
N GLY A 416 -6.52 -29.58 -8.38
CA GLY A 416 -6.61 -31.02 -8.38
C GLY A 416 -6.32 -31.68 -7.02
N VAL A 417 -5.88 -30.92 -5.99
CA VAL A 417 -5.63 -31.43 -4.63
C VAL A 417 -6.80 -31.02 -3.72
N GLY A 418 -7.85 -31.84 -3.70
CA GLY A 418 -9.17 -31.46 -3.23
C GLY A 418 -9.33 -31.13 -1.74
N ASN A 419 -8.33 -31.45 -0.90
CA ASN A 419 -8.39 -31.22 0.55
C ASN A 419 -7.27 -30.29 1.08
N LEU A 420 -6.57 -29.57 0.20
CA LEU A 420 -5.52 -28.61 0.56
C LEU A 420 -5.96 -27.21 0.14
N GLN A 421 -5.94 -26.25 1.07
CA GLN A 421 -6.21 -24.85 0.81
C GLN A 421 -5.06 -23.97 1.29
N LEU A 422 -4.70 -22.97 0.46
CA LEU A 422 -3.65 -22.02 0.77
C LEU A 422 -4.26 -20.68 1.18
N VAL A 423 -3.83 -20.17 2.33
CA VAL A 423 -4.37 -18.95 2.93
C VAL A 423 -3.27 -18.00 3.42
N GLY A 424 -3.63 -16.75 3.67
CA GLY A 424 -2.72 -15.75 4.21
C GLY A 424 -1.77 -15.14 3.18
N ARG A 425 -0.84 -14.29 3.66
CA ARG A 425 0.08 -13.52 2.82
C ARG A 425 1.00 -14.42 1.98
N ASN A 426 1.73 -15.27 2.64
CA ASN A 426 2.77 -16.09 1.99
C ASN A 426 2.20 -17.33 1.32
N GLY A 427 1.11 -17.91 1.87
CA GLY A 427 0.43 -19.06 1.26
C GLY A 427 -0.19 -18.72 -0.10
N GLN A 428 -0.64 -17.47 -0.27
CA GLN A 428 -1.19 -17.00 -1.54
C GLN A 428 -0.23 -16.14 -2.37
N HIS A 429 1.00 -15.93 -1.90
CA HIS A 429 1.94 -14.99 -2.51
C HIS A 429 1.28 -13.64 -2.82
N ARG A 430 0.53 -13.11 -1.84
CA ARG A 430 -0.26 -11.88 -1.98
C ARG A 430 -0.04 -10.98 -0.77
N TYR A 431 0.08 -9.67 -1.01
CA TYR A 431 0.25 -8.67 0.05
C TYR A 431 -1.04 -8.50 0.88
N ASN A 432 -1.40 -9.54 1.61
CA ASN A 432 -2.53 -9.53 2.53
C ASN A 432 -2.14 -8.82 3.83
N ASN A 433 -2.96 -7.88 4.29
CA ASN A 433 -2.93 -7.38 5.65
C ASN A 433 -3.52 -8.42 6.62
N GLN A 434 -3.55 -8.13 7.92
CA GLN A 434 -4.06 -9.08 8.91
C GLN A 434 -5.51 -9.47 8.64
N ASP A 435 -6.38 -8.50 8.36
CA ASP A 435 -7.79 -8.70 8.03
C ASP A 435 -8.01 -9.56 6.79
N HIS A 436 -7.30 -9.31 5.71
CA HIS A 436 -7.35 -10.16 4.51
C HIS A 436 -6.88 -11.58 4.82
N SER A 437 -5.82 -11.73 5.60
CA SER A 437 -5.32 -13.03 6.03
C SER A 437 -6.36 -13.77 6.86
N MET A 438 -7.03 -13.09 7.79
CA MET A 438 -8.13 -13.63 8.58
C MET A 438 -9.31 -14.08 7.71
N LEU A 439 -9.73 -13.23 6.75
CA LEU A 439 -10.81 -13.57 5.82
C LEU A 439 -10.49 -14.83 5.01
N THR A 440 -9.26 -14.97 4.51
CA THR A 440 -8.87 -16.20 3.79
C THR A 440 -8.95 -17.42 4.67
N GLY A 441 -8.59 -17.32 5.96
CA GLY A 441 -8.72 -18.37 6.96
C GLY A 441 -10.18 -18.77 7.23
N ILE A 442 -11.06 -17.78 7.42
CA ILE A 442 -12.51 -17.99 7.62
C ILE A 442 -13.11 -18.73 6.43
N LEU A 443 -12.86 -18.25 5.20
CA LEU A 443 -13.43 -18.86 4.00
C LEU A 443 -12.91 -20.28 3.77
N ALA A 444 -11.63 -20.54 4.05
CA ALA A 444 -11.07 -21.89 3.96
C ALA A 444 -11.69 -22.84 4.99
N ALA A 445 -11.93 -22.39 6.21
CA ALA A 445 -12.60 -23.17 7.25
C ALA A 445 -14.05 -23.52 6.85
N ARG A 446 -14.79 -22.59 6.28
CA ARG A 446 -16.15 -22.80 5.76
C ARG A 446 -16.17 -23.77 4.58
N ASN A 447 -15.16 -23.73 3.71
CA ASN A 447 -15.02 -24.71 2.65
C ASN A 447 -14.83 -26.14 3.21
N VAL A 448 -14.07 -26.30 4.30
CA VAL A 448 -13.96 -27.60 5.01
C VAL A 448 -15.30 -28.06 5.53
N ALA A 449 -16.19 -27.14 5.95
CA ALA A 449 -17.54 -27.46 6.40
C ALA A 449 -18.54 -27.75 5.26
N GLY A 450 -18.09 -27.64 3.99
CA GLY A 450 -18.91 -27.98 2.80
C GLY A 450 -19.41 -26.78 2.02
N GLU A 451 -19.09 -25.54 2.42
CA GLU A 451 -19.33 -24.35 1.61
C GLU A 451 -18.36 -24.29 0.41
N ARG A 452 -18.58 -23.35 -0.50
CA ARG A 452 -17.73 -23.17 -1.69
C ARG A 452 -17.40 -21.70 -1.87
N HIS A 453 -16.27 -21.29 -1.32
CA HIS A 453 -15.74 -19.93 -1.44
C HIS A 453 -14.40 -19.95 -2.22
N ASP A 454 -14.19 -18.95 -3.08
CA ASP A 454 -12.87 -18.74 -3.66
C ASP A 454 -11.99 -17.94 -2.69
N VAL A 455 -11.14 -18.62 -1.94
CA VAL A 455 -10.19 -18.00 -0.99
C VAL A 455 -9.18 -17.07 -1.69
N TRP A 456 -9.01 -17.22 -3.01
CA TRP A 456 -8.13 -16.38 -3.81
C TRP A 456 -8.80 -15.08 -4.26
N ALA A 457 -10.11 -14.97 -4.11
CA ALA A 457 -10.86 -13.75 -4.41
C ALA A 457 -10.78 -12.69 -3.31
N VAL A 458 -10.16 -12.99 -2.17
CA VAL A 458 -9.90 -11.99 -1.11
C VAL A 458 -8.78 -11.05 -1.56
N ASN A 459 -8.96 -9.73 -1.32
CA ASN A 459 -7.96 -8.69 -1.66
C ASN A 459 -7.60 -8.68 -3.17
N VAL A 460 -8.60 -8.87 -4.01
CA VAL A 460 -8.48 -8.73 -5.48
C VAL A 460 -8.98 -7.38 -5.98
N ASP A 461 -9.65 -6.60 -5.09
CA ASP A 461 -10.09 -5.28 -5.43
C ASP A 461 -8.89 -4.42 -5.81
N ASP A 462 -8.94 -3.84 -6.98
CA ASP A 462 -7.96 -2.86 -7.44
C ASP A 462 -7.84 -1.66 -6.49
N GLU A 463 -8.72 -1.56 -5.49
CA GLU A 463 -8.85 -0.44 -4.56
C GLU A 463 -9.10 -0.91 -3.12
N TYR A 464 -8.03 -1.14 -2.36
CA TYR A 464 -8.13 -1.19 -0.91
C TYR A 464 -8.01 0.22 -0.34
N HIS A 465 -9.12 0.95 -0.31
CA HIS A 465 -9.19 2.26 0.32
C HIS A 465 -9.42 2.13 1.82
N GLU A 466 -8.59 2.79 2.61
CA GLU A 466 -8.78 2.99 4.05
C GLU A 466 -9.86 4.05 4.36
N ALA A 467 -10.82 4.27 3.46
CA ALA A 467 -11.92 5.20 3.69
C ALA A 467 -13.05 4.51 4.43
N GLY A 468 -13.44 5.07 5.56
CA GLY A 468 -14.66 4.68 6.27
C GLY A 468 -15.89 4.95 5.40
N GLY A 469 -16.45 3.91 4.80
CA GLY A 469 -17.74 3.89 4.15
C GLY A 469 -18.52 2.73 4.70
N ASP A 470 -19.81 2.93 4.93
CA ASP A 470 -20.76 1.93 5.44
C ASP A 470 -20.83 0.74 4.47
N SER A 471 -19.96 -0.24 4.67
CA SER A 471 -19.94 -1.49 3.92
C SER A 471 -20.46 -2.59 4.83
N GLY A 472 -21.74 -2.91 4.69
CA GLY A 472 -22.34 -4.04 5.38
C GLY A 472 -21.54 -5.33 5.17
N ASP A 473 -21.68 -6.24 6.12
CA ASP A 473 -20.95 -7.51 6.27
C ASP A 473 -20.90 -8.32 4.96
N ARG A 474 -19.83 -8.12 4.17
CA ARG A 474 -19.59 -8.86 2.93
C ARG A 474 -18.40 -9.79 3.14
N LEU A 475 -18.71 -11.03 3.44
CA LEU A 475 -17.74 -12.12 3.53
C LEU A 475 -17.15 -12.50 2.16
N THR A 476 -17.81 -12.07 1.08
CA THR A 476 -17.34 -12.24 -0.29
C THR A 476 -16.99 -10.89 -0.91
N PRO A 477 -15.96 -10.79 -1.76
CA PRO A 477 -15.81 -9.66 -2.67
C PRO A 477 -17.14 -9.49 -3.39
N ALA A 478 -17.61 -8.26 -3.53
CA ALA A 478 -18.72 -8.01 -4.41
C ALA A 478 -18.35 -8.66 -5.75
N ALA A 479 -19.13 -9.64 -6.19
CA ALA A 479 -19.13 -10.07 -7.59
C ALA A 479 -19.13 -8.77 -8.38
N ALA A 480 -18.20 -8.63 -9.34
CA ALA A 480 -17.97 -7.40 -10.09
C ALA A 480 -19.33 -6.75 -10.27
N ARG A 481 -19.55 -5.63 -9.57
CA ARG A 481 -20.82 -4.93 -9.67
C ARG A 481 -21.00 -4.70 -11.15
N ASP A 482 -22.08 -5.19 -11.72
CA ASP A 482 -22.57 -4.71 -13.01
C ASP A 482 -22.68 -3.19 -12.86
N ARG A 483 -21.61 -2.48 -13.19
CA ARG A 483 -21.65 -1.03 -13.32
C ARG A 483 -22.68 -0.80 -14.41
N SER A 484 -23.73 -0.05 -14.09
CA SER A 484 -24.71 0.27 -15.10
C SER A 484 -23.95 0.93 -16.26
N LEU A 485 -24.36 0.65 -17.48
CA LEU A 485 -23.78 1.29 -18.69
C LEU A 485 -23.67 2.82 -18.51
N GLU A 486 -24.59 3.41 -17.76
CA GLU A 486 -24.59 4.83 -17.40
C GLU A 486 -23.41 5.22 -16.49
N GLN A 487 -23.00 4.39 -15.53
CA GLN A 487 -21.84 4.66 -14.68
C GLN A 487 -20.53 4.54 -15.47
N ILE A 488 -20.41 3.53 -16.33
CA ILE A 488 -19.25 3.36 -17.20
C ILE A 488 -19.11 4.54 -18.17
N LEU A 489 -20.21 5.00 -18.74
CA LEU A 489 -20.21 6.15 -19.64
C LEU A 489 -19.93 7.46 -18.89
N ALA A 490 -20.47 7.65 -17.69
CA ALA A 490 -20.18 8.83 -16.87
C ALA A 490 -18.70 8.92 -16.48
N ASP A 491 -18.06 7.80 -16.13
CA ASP A 491 -16.63 7.74 -15.80
C ASP A 491 -15.75 7.94 -17.05
N ALA A 492 -16.14 7.38 -18.20
CA ALA A 492 -15.39 7.50 -19.45
C ALA A 492 -15.47 8.88 -20.09
N PHE A 493 -16.56 9.63 -19.86
CA PHE A 493 -16.84 10.94 -20.48
C PHE A 493 -16.93 12.07 -19.46
N ALA A 494 -15.92 12.15 -18.55
CA ALA A 494 -15.80 13.24 -17.60
C ALA A 494 -15.78 14.61 -18.29
N ARG A 495 -16.65 15.54 -17.88
CA ARG A 495 -16.78 16.88 -18.47
C ARG A 495 -15.85 17.88 -17.80
N TYR A 496 -15.32 18.81 -18.57
CA TYR A 496 -14.50 19.90 -18.07
C TYR A 496 -15.37 20.96 -17.37
N ASP A 497 -14.95 21.38 -16.17
CA ASP A 497 -15.56 22.51 -15.49
C ASP A 497 -15.10 23.83 -16.15
N PRO A 498 -16.01 24.61 -16.76
CA PRO A 498 -15.65 25.85 -17.46
C PRO A 498 -15.03 26.90 -16.53
N ILE A 499 -15.45 26.95 -15.25
CA ILE A 499 -14.94 27.92 -14.28
C ILE A 499 -13.51 27.52 -13.87
N ALA A 500 -13.27 26.22 -13.65
CA ALA A 500 -11.95 25.73 -13.27
C ALA A 500 -10.93 25.92 -14.41
N LEU A 501 -11.28 25.55 -15.65
CA LEU A 501 -10.39 25.71 -16.80
C LEU A 501 -10.19 27.20 -17.12
N GLY A 502 -11.25 28.02 -17.05
CA GLY A 502 -11.17 29.46 -17.20
C GLY A 502 -10.26 30.10 -16.15
N GLY A 503 -10.40 29.71 -14.87
CA GLY A 503 -9.56 30.17 -13.77
C GLY A 503 -8.09 29.83 -13.97
N ALA A 504 -7.80 28.59 -14.34
CA ALA A 504 -6.42 28.15 -14.59
C ALA A 504 -5.75 28.92 -15.73
N VAL A 505 -6.43 29.07 -16.87
CA VAL A 505 -5.90 29.82 -18.03
C VAL A 505 -5.76 31.29 -17.69
N GLY A 506 -6.72 31.86 -16.96
CA GLY A 506 -6.69 33.25 -16.53
C GLY A 506 -5.53 33.57 -15.58
N ILE A 507 -5.30 32.72 -14.58
CA ILE A 507 -4.18 32.89 -13.64
C ILE A 507 -2.83 32.77 -14.38
N VAL A 508 -2.66 31.77 -15.21
CA VAL A 508 -1.41 31.57 -15.97
C VAL A 508 -1.15 32.74 -16.91
N GLY A 509 -2.17 33.18 -17.64
CA GLY A 509 -2.05 34.31 -18.55
C GLY A 509 -1.77 35.65 -17.83
N GLY A 510 -2.51 35.94 -16.79
CA GLY A 510 -2.37 37.17 -15.99
C GLY A 510 -1.03 37.24 -15.25
N VAL A 511 -0.71 36.20 -14.48
CA VAL A 511 0.56 36.14 -13.72
C VAL A 511 1.76 36.05 -14.67
N GLY A 512 1.66 35.32 -15.77
CA GLY A 512 2.69 35.23 -16.79
C GLY A 512 3.03 36.59 -17.41
N LEU A 513 2.02 37.35 -17.81
CA LEU A 513 2.23 38.68 -18.38
C LEU A 513 2.77 39.68 -17.32
N PHE A 514 2.25 39.64 -16.09
CA PHE A 514 2.79 40.44 -14.99
C PHE A 514 4.29 40.18 -14.74
N LEU A 515 4.67 38.91 -14.60
CA LEU A 515 6.05 38.53 -14.34
C LEU A 515 6.97 38.88 -15.50
N THR A 516 6.53 38.68 -16.75
CA THR A 516 7.31 39.01 -17.93
C THR A 516 7.55 40.52 -18.02
N THR A 517 6.53 41.32 -17.75
CA THR A 517 6.63 42.79 -17.73
C THR A 517 7.52 43.27 -16.59
N ALA A 518 7.35 42.71 -15.38
CA ALA A 518 8.20 43.04 -14.24
C ALA A 518 9.68 42.70 -14.47
N LEU A 519 9.96 41.54 -15.07
CA LEU A 519 11.34 41.15 -15.43
C LEU A 519 11.95 42.08 -16.50
N ALA A 520 11.16 42.50 -17.47
CA ALA A 520 11.61 43.46 -18.49
C ALA A 520 11.97 44.81 -17.86
N LEU A 521 11.15 45.29 -16.91
CA LEU A 521 11.41 46.56 -16.19
C LEU A 521 12.62 46.50 -15.24
N LEU A 522 12.95 45.31 -14.73
CA LEU A 522 14.11 45.09 -13.86
C LEU A 522 15.42 44.92 -14.62
N ARG A 523 15.40 44.46 -15.87
CA ARG A 523 16.60 44.19 -16.67
C ARG A 523 17.21 45.44 -17.34
N GLU A 524 16.41 46.23 -18.02
CA GLU A 524 16.87 47.48 -18.66
C GLU A 524 15.69 48.48 -18.77
N PRO A 525 15.75 49.64 -18.09
CA PRO A 525 14.77 50.70 -18.29
C PRO A 525 15.02 51.37 -19.66
N GLY A 526 14.31 50.95 -20.69
CA GLY A 526 14.40 51.64 -21.99
C GLY A 526 14.09 50.81 -23.26
N ASP A 527 14.24 49.49 -23.23
CA ASP A 527 13.84 48.64 -24.36
C ASP A 527 12.89 47.53 -23.88
N PRO A 528 11.55 47.75 -24.00
CA PRO A 528 10.55 46.81 -23.54
C PRO A 528 10.46 45.51 -24.36
N GLY A 529 11.25 45.35 -25.39
CA GLY A 529 11.15 44.22 -26.32
C GLY A 529 9.91 44.28 -27.21
N LEU A 530 10.07 43.85 -28.46
CA LEU A 530 9.01 43.89 -29.50
C LEU A 530 7.72 43.18 -29.07
N VAL A 531 7.81 42.08 -28.34
CA VAL A 531 6.68 41.25 -27.95
C VAL A 531 5.78 41.97 -26.93
N LEU A 532 6.35 42.57 -25.88
CA LEU A 532 5.57 43.25 -24.86
C LEU A 532 4.93 44.55 -25.39
N SER A 533 5.60 45.27 -26.30
CA SER A 533 5.04 46.46 -26.93
C SER A 533 3.87 46.11 -27.86
N LEU A 534 3.90 44.95 -28.54
CA LEU A 534 2.79 44.47 -29.37
C LEU A 534 1.55 44.08 -28.54
N ILE A 535 1.74 43.55 -27.32
CA ILE A 535 0.61 43.21 -26.41
C ILE A 535 -0.20 44.47 -26.08
N GLY A 536 0.45 45.63 -25.95
CA GLY A 536 -0.24 46.89 -25.73
C GLY A 536 -1.23 47.31 -26.81
N GLN A 537 -1.11 46.76 -28.04
CA GLN A 537 -2.07 46.99 -29.14
C GLN A 537 -3.37 46.21 -28.98
N TYR A 538 -3.34 45.09 -28.25
CA TYR A 538 -4.48 44.20 -28.05
C TYR A 538 -5.10 44.33 -26.66
N LEU A 539 -4.30 44.74 -25.63
CA LEU A 539 -4.76 44.85 -24.27
C LEU A 539 -4.93 46.33 -23.89
N ILE A 540 -6.16 46.80 -23.83
CA ILE A 540 -6.50 48.22 -23.57
C ILE A 540 -5.92 48.66 -22.25
N GLY A 541 -5.08 49.70 -22.27
CA GLY A 541 -4.45 50.27 -21.08
C GLY A 541 -3.19 49.58 -20.62
N TYR A 542 -2.70 48.56 -21.35
CA TYR A 542 -1.42 47.91 -21.06
C TYR A 542 -0.27 48.71 -21.70
N GLU A 543 0.67 49.09 -20.88
CA GLU A 543 1.96 49.66 -21.26
C GLU A 543 3.07 48.98 -20.46
N VAL A 544 4.31 48.98 -20.98
CA VAL A 544 5.43 48.38 -20.25
C VAL A 544 5.86 49.33 -19.13
N SER A 545 5.12 49.23 -18.01
CA SER A 545 5.29 49.99 -16.79
C SER A 545 4.79 49.17 -15.60
N TRP A 546 5.12 49.56 -14.36
CA TRP A 546 4.61 48.87 -13.17
C TRP A 546 3.07 48.94 -13.05
N ILE A 547 2.47 50.01 -13.48
CA ILE A 547 1.00 50.16 -13.54
C ILE A 547 0.46 49.25 -14.67
N GLY A 548 1.12 49.23 -15.83
CA GLY A 548 0.75 48.38 -16.95
C GLY A 548 0.92 46.88 -16.63
N ALA A 549 1.92 46.50 -15.83
CA ALA A 549 2.03 45.14 -15.33
C ALA A 549 0.77 44.71 -14.55
N GLY A 550 0.25 45.59 -13.68
CA GLY A 550 -1.03 45.37 -12.97
C GLY A 550 -2.22 45.29 -13.91
N VAL A 551 -2.31 46.16 -14.92
CA VAL A 551 -3.33 46.10 -15.96
C VAL A 551 -3.23 44.80 -16.76
N GLY A 552 -2.01 44.36 -17.08
CA GLY A 552 -1.72 43.10 -17.75
C GLY A 552 -2.19 41.89 -16.94
N LEU A 553 -1.94 41.90 -15.62
CA LEU A 553 -2.41 40.85 -14.71
C LEU A 553 -3.93 40.68 -14.79
N ILE A 554 -4.66 41.77 -14.68
CA ILE A 554 -6.13 41.76 -14.66
C ILE A 554 -6.70 41.47 -16.07
N GLY A 555 -6.20 42.15 -17.10
CA GLY A 555 -6.72 42.03 -18.44
C GLY A 555 -6.44 40.68 -19.11
N ALA A 556 -5.18 40.21 -19.04
CA ALA A 556 -4.83 38.87 -19.51
C ALA A 556 -5.44 37.77 -18.63
N GLY A 557 -5.63 38.03 -17.34
CA GLY A 557 -6.35 37.15 -16.44
C GLY A 557 -7.82 36.97 -16.84
N ALA A 558 -8.53 38.07 -17.06
CA ALA A 558 -9.94 38.05 -17.50
C ALA A 558 -10.11 37.45 -18.88
N GLY A 559 -9.25 37.82 -19.85
CA GLY A 559 -9.27 37.26 -21.20
C GLY A 559 -8.97 35.75 -21.22
N GLY A 560 -7.96 35.32 -20.46
CA GLY A 560 -7.62 33.92 -20.28
C GLY A 560 -8.74 33.12 -19.62
N PHE A 561 -9.41 33.71 -18.60
CA PHE A 561 -10.59 33.09 -18.00
C PHE A 561 -11.70 32.85 -19.01
N ALA A 562 -12.07 33.89 -19.75
CA ALA A 562 -13.13 33.81 -20.76
C ALA A 562 -12.79 32.75 -21.84
N PHE A 563 -11.55 32.75 -22.32
CA PHE A 563 -11.08 31.78 -23.30
C PHE A 563 -11.14 30.35 -22.77
N GLY A 564 -10.63 30.10 -21.56
CA GLY A 564 -10.63 28.77 -20.93
C GLY A 564 -12.04 28.25 -20.66
N ALA A 565 -12.98 29.14 -20.25
CA ALA A 565 -14.37 28.77 -20.02
C ALA A 565 -15.09 28.40 -21.32
N VAL A 566 -14.87 29.16 -22.40
CA VAL A 566 -15.43 28.87 -23.75
C VAL A 566 -14.83 27.55 -24.27
N LEU A 567 -13.54 27.33 -24.11
CA LEU A 567 -12.85 26.10 -24.53
C LEU A 567 -13.43 24.88 -23.82
N ALA A 568 -13.62 24.94 -22.47
CA ALA A 568 -14.27 23.88 -21.71
C ALA A 568 -15.67 23.59 -22.20
N GLY A 569 -16.46 24.62 -22.50
CA GLY A 569 -17.79 24.47 -23.08
C GLY A 569 -17.78 23.76 -24.43
N ALA A 570 -16.88 24.14 -25.34
CA ALA A 570 -16.72 23.50 -26.64
C ALA A 570 -16.29 22.02 -26.53
N ILE A 571 -15.35 21.71 -25.67
CA ILE A 571 -14.92 20.32 -25.40
C ILE A 571 -16.07 19.50 -24.82
N ASN A 572 -16.85 20.04 -23.88
CA ASN A 572 -17.99 19.34 -23.29
C ASN A 572 -19.10 19.05 -24.32
N LEU A 573 -19.30 19.93 -25.29
CA LEU A 573 -20.22 19.70 -26.41
C LEU A 573 -19.75 18.54 -27.29
N LEU A 574 -18.46 18.47 -27.60
CA LEU A 574 -17.86 17.37 -28.38
C LEU A 574 -17.95 16.03 -27.61
N ILE A 575 -17.67 16.04 -26.32
CA ILE A 575 -17.82 14.87 -25.44
C ILE A 575 -19.28 14.38 -25.45
N GLY A 576 -20.25 15.28 -25.23
CA GLY A 576 -21.68 14.92 -25.25
C GLY A 576 -22.15 14.37 -26.59
N TRP A 577 -21.63 14.90 -27.70
CA TRP A 577 -21.92 14.37 -29.03
C TRP A 577 -21.35 12.96 -29.23
N HIS A 578 -20.11 12.72 -28.81
CA HIS A 578 -19.46 11.42 -28.93
C HIS A 578 -20.11 10.36 -28.01
N GLU A 579 -20.49 10.74 -26.79
CA GLU A 579 -21.28 9.91 -25.87
C GLU A 579 -22.61 9.48 -26.50
N GLY A 580 -23.31 10.42 -27.14
CA GLY A 580 -24.57 10.14 -27.84
C GLY A 580 -24.44 9.19 -29.04
N LEU A 581 -23.31 9.25 -29.77
CA LEU A 581 -23.02 8.30 -30.86
C LEU A 581 -22.75 6.89 -30.33
N LEU A 582 -21.96 6.76 -29.26
CA LEU A 582 -21.65 5.47 -28.63
C LEU A 582 -22.89 4.81 -28.02
N ARG A 583 -23.75 5.57 -27.36
CA ARG A 583 -25.03 5.07 -26.84
C ARG A 583 -25.88 4.44 -27.93
N ARG A 584 -26.03 5.11 -29.08
CA ARG A 584 -26.79 4.58 -30.24
C ARG A 584 -26.16 3.28 -30.77
N GLN A 585 -24.84 3.23 -30.91
CA GLN A 585 -24.15 2.03 -31.43
C GLN A 585 -24.27 0.83 -30.45
N ILE A 586 -24.31 1.07 -29.14
CA ILE A 586 -24.50 0.02 -28.15
C ILE A 586 -25.96 -0.43 -28.16
N GLU A 587 -26.93 0.48 -28.21
CA GLU A 587 -28.34 0.16 -28.29
C GLU A 587 -28.67 -0.66 -29.55
N GLU A 588 -28.13 -0.30 -30.72
CA GLU A 588 -28.27 -1.06 -31.96
C GLU A 588 -27.68 -2.49 -31.85
N ARG A 589 -26.53 -2.67 -31.19
CA ARG A 589 -25.90 -3.98 -31.02
C ARG A 589 -26.57 -4.87 -29.96
N VAL A 590 -27.26 -4.29 -28.97
CA VAL A 590 -27.96 -5.04 -27.92
C VAL A 590 -29.36 -5.47 -28.40
N LEU A 591 -29.99 -4.74 -29.30
CA LEU A 591 -31.32 -5.04 -29.84
C LEU A 591 -31.29 -6.04 -31.01
N ASP A 592 -30.19 -6.14 -31.76
CA ASP A 592 -30.03 -7.03 -32.92
C ASP A 592 -30.06 -8.55 -32.61
N PRO A 593 -29.65 -9.06 -31.39
CA PRO A 593 -29.74 -10.48 -31.09
C PRO A 593 -31.14 -10.98 -30.71
N LEU A 594 -32.11 -10.12 -30.50
CA LEU A 594 -33.47 -10.52 -30.06
C LEU A 594 -34.45 -10.79 -31.21
N GLU A 595 -34.09 -10.44 -32.46
CA GLU A 595 -34.90 -10.71 -33.67
C GLU A 595 -34.49 -11.95 -34.46
N ALA A 596 -33.41 -12.66 -34.08
CA ALA A 596 -32.95 -13.88 -34.73
C ALA A 596 -33.28 -15.13 -33.95
N THR A 597 -34.54 -15.44 -33.77
CA THR A 597 -35.00 -16.84 -33.51
C THR A 597 -35.68 -17.33 -34.76
N PRO A 598 -35.14 -18.31 -35.49
CA PRO A 598 -35.87 -19.02 -36.52
C PRO A 598 -36.79 -20.06 -35.86
N GLU A 599 -37.96 -20.23 -36.47
CA GLU A 599 -38.96 -21.26 -36.23
C GLU A 599 -38.42 -22.69 -36.10
#